data_5702e2b578b2c539e9e76e31a12e0b69
#
_entry.id   5702e2b578b2c539e9e76e31a12e0b69
#
_cell.length_a   1.000
_cell.length_b   1.000
_cell.length_c   1.000
_cell.angle_alpha   90.00
_cell.angle_beta   90.00
_cell.angle_gamma   90.00
#
_symmetry.space_group_name_H-M   'P 1'
#
loop_
_entity.id
_entity.type
_entity.pdbx_description
1 polymer ?
#
loop_
_entity_poly.entity_id
_entity_poly.type
_entity_poly.pdbx_seq_one_letter_code
_entity_poly.pdbx_strand_id
1 'polypeptide(L)'
;DIDRHIICLGADPLNDSGTARTGSLDPMFICWSDQENATEWEPTLTNTSGSFRLSAGSLIIGALRARQETLVWTDMSLYSMTFIGSPYTFSTNLVNEGVGLIGPKAPVNAPNGVFWMDLKGFYFYNGAVAPLSSSVHSYVFSDINLTQAFKVFGFLNKAFDEVGWFYCSSSSDEIDRYVVYNYLEQTWSIGQLTRHSWLDEGVEDYPRAMGKDTYNYLYKHETGND
;
A
#
# COMPACT_ATOMS: atom_id res chain seq x y z
N ASP A 1 -5.19 -10.92 7.69
CA ASP A 1 -5.82 -11.27 6.41
C ASP A 1 -7.24 -11.83 6.60
N ILE A 2 -7.86 -12.30 5.50
CA ILE A 2 -9.21 -12.92 5.51
C ILE A 2 -9.24 -14.19 6.36
N ASP A 3 -8.18 -14.94 6.30
CA ASP A 3 -8.06 -16.27 6.87
C ASP A 3 -7.52 -16.23 8.28
N ARG A 4 -7.55 -15.04 8.88
CA ARG A 4 -7.24 -14.77 10.30
C ARG A 4 -5.81 -15.12 10.72
N HIS A 5 -4.85 -14.92 9.81
CA HIS A 5 -3.43 -14.91 10.10
C HIS A 5 -2.92 -13.48 10.24
N ILE A 6 -1.98 -13.24 11.12
CA ILE A 6 -1.22 -11.99 11.15
C ILE A 6 -0.01 -12.16 10.27
N ILE A 7 0.19 -11.24 9.33
CA ILE A 7 1.34 -11.25 8.41
C ILE A 7 2.32 -10.16 8.84
N CYS A 8 3.56 -10.52 9.02
CA CYS A 8 4.66 -9.61 9.35
C CYS A 8 5.61 -9.50 8.16
N LEU A 9 5.95 -8.27 7.81
CA LEU A 9 6.82 -7.94 6.68
C LEU A 9 8.16 -7.40 7.19
N GLY A 10 9.27 -7.80 6.58
CA GLY A 10 10.61 -7.44 7.04
C GLY A 10 10.95 -8.06 8.39
N ALA A 11 10.60 -9.32 8.57
CA ALA A 11 10.71 -10.03 9.85
C ALA A 11 12.09 -10.66 10.07
N ASP A 12 12.35 -11.08 11.31
CA ASP A 12 13.51 -11.88 11.67
C ASP A 12 13.29 -13.35 11.25
N PRO A 13 14.10 -13.90 10.32
CA PRO A 13 13.96 -15.28 9.90
C PRO A 13 14.34 -16.28 10.99
N LEU A 14 13.86 -17.51 10.86
CA LEU A 14 14.38 -18.63 11.65
C LEU A 14 15.80 -18.99 11.19
N ASN A 15 16.61 -19.49 12.10
CA ASN A 15 17.93 -20.06 11.78
C ASN A 15 17.80 -21.30 10.88
N ASP A 16 18.90 -21.79 10.33
CA ASP A 16 18.92 -22.93 9.41
C ASP A 16 18.33 -24.22 10.01
N SER A 17 18.31 -24.35 11.33
CA SER A 17 17.69 -25.48 12.04
C SER A 17 16.19 -25.30 12.28
N GLY A 18 15.64 -24.11 12.01
CA GLY A 18 14.23 -23.79 12.22
C GLY A 18 13.79 -23.71 13.70
N THR A 19 14.74 -23.59 14.61
CA THR A 19 14.48 -23.72 16.06
C THR A 19 14.55 -22.41 16.84
N ALA A 20 15.11 -21.36 16.26
CA ALA A 20 15.22 -20.05 16.88
C ALA A 20 15.29 -18.93 15.84
N ARG A 21 14.89 -17.72 16.20
CA ARG A 21 15.10 -16.54 15.37
C ARG A 21 16.58 -16.17 15.31
N THR A 22 17.01 -15.59 14.18
CA THR A 22 18.43 -15.23 13.98
C THR A 22 18.86 -14.03 14.82
N GLY A 23 17.91 -13.20 15.25
CA GLY A 23 18.15 -11.92 15.95
C GLY A 23 18.47 -10.77 14.99
N SER A 24 18.30 -10.97 13.68
CA SER A 24 18.54 -9.95 12.66
C SER A 24 17.37 -9.90 11.68
N LEU A 25 16.84 -8.70 11.45
CA LEU A 25 15.74 -8.48 10.49
C LEU A 25 16.23 -8.67 9.06
N ASP A 26 15.49 -9.44 8.27
CA ASP A 26 15.65 -9.50 6.83
C ASP A 26 14.53 -8.68 6.17
N PRO A 27 14.85 -7.58 5.47
CA PRO A 27 13.84 -6.70 4.89
C PRO A 27 13.00 -7.34 3.78
N MET A 28 13.39 -8.52 3.29
CA MET A 28 12.66 -9.28 2.26
C MET A 28 11.91 -10.49 2.81
N PHE A 29 11.91 -10.68 4.11
CA PHE A 29 11.32 -11.85 4.74
C PHE A 29 9.91 -11.57 5.21
N ILE A 30 8.99 -12.49 4.87
CA ILE A 30 7.59 -12.49 5.32
C ILE A 30 7.40 -13.67 6.26
N CYS A 31 6.73 -13.45 7.38
CA CYS A 31 6.22 -14.54 8.19
C CYS A 31 4.77 -14.29 8.58
N TRP A 32 4.06 -15.36 8.91
CA TRP A 32 2.67 -15.30 9.36
C TRP A 32 2.46 -16.19 10.57
N SER A 33 1.53 -15.74 11.42
CA SER A 33 1.14 -16.47 12.62
C SER A 33 0.35 -17.73 12.27
N ASP A 34 0.14 -18.58 13.24
CA ASP A 34 -0.91 -19.61 13.15
C ASP A 34 -2.31 -18.97 13.04
N GLN A 35 -3.24 -19.72 12.48
CA GLN A 35 -4.60 -19.24 12.23
C GLN A 35 -5.29 -18.95 13.58
N GLU A 36 -5.87 -17.76 13.71
CA GLU A 36 -6.54 -17.27 14.93
C GLU A 36 -5.63 -17.20 16.17
N ASN A 37 -4.34 -17.41 16.04
CA ASN A 37 -3.39 -17.43 17.14
C ASN A 37 -2.22 -16.46 16.90
N ALA A 38 -2.28 -15.31 17.53
CA ALA A 38 -1.29 -14.25 17.39
C ALA A 38 0.05 -14.54 18.13
N THR A 39 0.13 -15.62 18.90
CA THR A 39 1.31 -15.95 19.70
C THR A 39 2.20 -17.03 19.09
N GLU A 40 1.69 -17.79 18.13
CA GLU A 40 2.44 -18.85 17.45
C GLU A 40 2.92 -18.41 16.07
N TRP A 41 4.23 -18.32 15.90
CA TRP A 41 4.90 -17.86 14.69
C TRP A 41 5.93 -18.84 14.13
N GLU A 42 6.20 -19.93 14.86
CA GLU A 42 7.16 -20.94 14.45
C GLU A 42 6.41 -22.09 13.76
N PRO A 43 6.81 -22.45 12.52
CA PRO A 43 6.17 -23.53 11.79
C PRO A 43 6.35 -24.87 12.49
N THR A 44 5.26 -25.60 12.66
CA THR A 44 5.25 -26.99 13.19
C THR A 44 4.43 -27.87 12.25
N LEU A 45 4.43 -29.18 12.51
CA LEU A 45 3.63 -30.12 11.72
C LEU A 45 2.10 -29.96 11.95
N THR A 46 1.72 -29.23 12.99
CA THR A 46 0.31 -29.16 13.44
C THR A 46 -0.31 -27.78 13.35
N ASN A 47 0.50 -26.73 13.12
CA ASN A 47 0.01 -25.36 12.95
C ASN A 47 0.13 -24.90 11.50
N THR A 48 -0.44 -23.74 11.22
CA THR A 48 -0.47 -23.12 9.90
C THR A 48 0.51 -21.94 9.76
N SER A 49 1.32 -21.65 10.80
CA SER A 49 2.33 -20.62 10.72
C SER A 49 3.39 -20.96 9.67
N GLY A 50 4.02 -19.94 9.12
CA GLY A 50 5.01 -20.14 8.09
C GLY A 50 5.74 -18.87 7.72
N SER A 51 6.60 -19.00 6.73
CA SER A 51 7.40 -17.89 6.24
C SER A 51 7.81 -18.07 4.80
N PHE A 52 8.14 -16.96 4.15
CA PHE A 52 8.67 -16.93 2.80
C PHE A 52 9.60 -15.73 2.62
N ARG A 53 10.70 -15.90 1.89
CA ARG A 53 11.59 -14.81 1.53
C ARG A 53 11.37 -14.42 0.07
N LEU A 54 11.07 -13.15 -0.18
CA LEU A 54 10.95 -12.62 -1.54
C LEU A 54 12.32 -12.57 -2.22
N SER A 55 12.37 -12.81 -3.52
CA SER A 55 13.62 -12.90 -4.30
C SER A 55 13.93 -11.66 -5.14
N ALA A 56 12.91 -10.89 -5.55
CA ALA A 56 13.09 -9.70 -6.38
C ALA A 56 12.87 -8.43 -5.55
N GLY A 57 13.90 -7.60 -5.47
CA GLY A 57 13.96 -6.41 -4.64
C GLY A 57 15.02 -6.49 -3.55
N SER A 58 15.10 -5.42 -2.77
CA SER A 58 16.00 -5.32 -1.62
C SER A 58 15.28 -5.04 -0.31
N LEU A 59 14.06 -4.52 -0.39
CA LEU A 59 13.26 -4.09 0.75
C LEU A 59 11.77 -4.20 0.42
N ILE A 60 10.99 -4.78 1.31
CA ILE A 60 9.52 -4.71 1.26
C ILE A 60 9.12 -3.31 1.74
N ILE A 61 8.42 -2.57 0.88
CA ILE A 61 7.94 -1.22 1.18
C ILE A 61 6.58 -1.26 1.88
N GLY A 62 5.68 -2.12 1.43
CA GLY A 62 4.35 -2.21 2.00
C GLY A 62 3.51 -3.33 1.41
N ALA A 63 2.32 -3.49 1.97
CA ALA A 63 1.34 -4.44 1.46
C ALA A 63 -0.07 -3.87 1.58
N LEU A 64 -0.94 -4.33 0.70
CA LEU A 64 -2.36 -4.03 0.72
C LEU A 64 -3.16 -5.31 0.48
N ARG A 65 -4.19 -5.48 1.29
CA ARG A 65 -5.15 -6.54 1.04
C ARG A 65 -6.09 -6.15 -0.10
N ALA A 66 -6.01 -6.87 -1.21
CA ALA A 66 -6.94 -6.83 -2.32
C ALA A 66 -8.13 -7.80 -2.07
N ARG A 67 -8.94 -8.05 -3.08
CA ARG A 67 -10.19 -8.79 -2.94
C ARG A 67 -10.00 -10.26 -2.52
N GLN A 68 -9.03 -10.96 -3.13
CA GLN A 68 -8.78 -12.40 -2.92
C GLN A 68 -7.33 -12.72 -2.56
N GLU A 69 -6.48 -11.71 -2.49
CA GLU A 69 -5.04 -11.82 -2.30
C GLU A 69 -4.50 -10.64 -1.50
N THR A 70 -3.33 -10.78 -0.97
CA THR A 70 -2.55 -9.69 -0.39
C THR A 70 -1.45 -9.32 -1.37
N LEU A 71 -1.47 -8.10 -1.86
CA LEU A 71 -0.42 -7.56 -2.70
C LEU A 71 0.72 -7.06 -1.81
N VAL A 72 1.94 -7.44 -2.15
CA VAL A 72 3.15 -7.06 -1.41
C VAL A 72 4.12 -6.41 -2.39
N TRP A 73 4.49 -5.17 -2.10
CA TRP A 73 5.44 -4.42 -2.91
C TRP A 73 6.81 -4.40 -2.26
N THR A 74 7.81 -4.64 -3.07
CA THR A 74 9.18 -4.29 -2.76
C THR A 74 9.53 -2.92 -3.36
N ASP A 75 10.78 -2.52 -3.22
CA ASP A 75 11.33 -1.33 -3.88
C ASP A 75 11.31 -1.40 -5.42
N MET A 76 11.15 -2.59 -6.01
CA MET A 76 11.18 -2.76 -7.47
C MET A 76 10.24 -3.82 -8.04
N SER A 77 9.42 -4.47 -7.22
CA SER A 77 8.58 -5.58 -7.69
C SER A 77 7.26 -5.65 -6.93
N LEU A 78 6.26 -6.24 -7.57
CA LEU A 78 4.96 -6.57 -6.99
C LEU A 78 4.80 -8.08 -6.88
N TYR A 79 4.42 -8.54 -5.69
CA TYR A 79 4.04 -9.93 -5.42
C TYR A 79 2.57 -10.03 -5.03
N SER A 80 1.98 -11.16 -5.36
CA SER A 80 0.67 -11.61 -4.89
C SER A 80 0.85 -12.74 -3.90
N MET A 81 0.24 -12.61 -2.72
CA MET A 81 0.21 -13.62 -1.69
C MET A 81 -1.22 -14.08 -1.50
N THR A 82 -1.49 -15.36 -1.77
CA THR A 82 -2.83 -15.96 -1.77
C THR A 82 -2.88 -17.11 -0.76
N PHE A 83 -3.96 -17.16 0.02
CA PHE A 83 -4.22 -18.29 0.89
C PHE A 83 -4.62 -19.52 0.06
N ILE A 84 -3.91 -20.62 0.25
CA ILE A 84 -4.14 -21.89 -0.47
C ILE A 84 -4.48 -23.05 0.46
N GLY A 85 -4.41 -22.83 1.78
CA GLY A 85 -4.69 -23.85 2.78
C GLY A 85 -3.55 -24.84 2.99
N SER A 86 -3.82 -25.82 3.87
CA SER A 86 -2.83 -26.84 4.23
C SER A 86 -2.38 -27.67 3.00
N PRO A 87 -1.08 -28.05 2.88
CA PRO A 87 -0.04 -27.89 3.91
C PRO A 87 0.76 -26.58 3.82
N TYR A 88 0.59 -25.78 2.79
CA TYR A 88 1.48 -24.64 2.53
C TYR A 88 0.97 -23.30 3.05
N THR A 89 -0.28 -23.21 3.49
CA THR A 89 -0.97 -22.03 3.98
C THR A 89 -1.08 -20.90 2.96
N PHE A 90 0.05 -20.33 2.53
CA PHE A 90 0.10 -19.28 1.51
C PHE A 90 0.99 -19.65 0.31
N SER A 91 0.57 -19.19 -0.86
CA SER A 91 1.38 -19.14 -2.08
C SER A 91 1.77 -17.72 -2.36
N THR A 92 3.01 -17.49 -2.76
CA THR A 92 3.54 -16.17 -3.12
C THR A 92 4.03 -16.22 -4.56
N ASN A 93 3.48 -15.34 -5.41
CA ASN A 93 3.81 -15.27 -6.82
C ASN A 93 4.34 -13.89 -7.18
N LEU A 94 5.41 -13.83 -7.97
CA LEU A 94 5.89 -12.59 -8.56
C LEU A 94 4.92 -12.18 -9.69
N VAL A 95 4.28 -11.03 -9.54
CA VAL A 95 3.29 -10.50 -10.49
C VAL A 95 3.98 -9.63 -11.55
N ASN A 96 4.89 -8.75 -11.12
CA ASN A 96 5.59 -7.86 -12.01
C ASN A 96 6.95 -7.45 -11.43
N GLU A 97 7.98 -7.36 -12.28
CA GLU A 97 9.27 -6.76 -11.99
C GLU A 97 9.38 -5.38 -12.64
N GLY A 98 10.11 -4.48 -11.98
CA GLY A 98 10.33 -3.12 -12.48
C GLY A 98 9.27 -2.11 -12.04
N VAL A 99 8.33 -2.52 -11.19
CA VAL A 99 7.31 -1.66 -10.57
C VAL A 99 7.38 -1.79 -9.06
N GLY A 100 7.82 -0.74 -8.39
CA GLY A 100 7.90 -0.67 -6.95
C GLY A 100 6.73 0.10 -6.32
N LEU A 101 6.97 0.60 -5.12
CA LEU A 101 6.03 1.42 -4.37
C LEU A 101 6.76 2.65 -3.82
N ILE A 102 6.19 3.82 -3.99
CA ILE A 102 6.80 5.07 -3.52
C ILE A 102 6.82 5.20 -1.99
N GLY A 103 5.82 4.65 -1.32
CA GLY A 103 5.70 4.68 0.13
C GLY A 103 4.66 3.69 0.65
N PRO A 104 4.73 3.30 1.92
CA PRO A 104 3.97 2.17 2.45
C PRO A 104 2.44 2.38 2.45
N LYS A 105 1.99 3.62 2.36
CA LYS A 105 0.57 4.00 2.36
C LYS A 105 0.06 4.47 1.00
N ALA A 106 0.86 4.34 -0.05
CA ALA A 106 0.48 4.77 -1.40
C ALA A 106 -0.54 3.85 -2.12
N PRO A 107 -0.68 2.56 -1.82
CA PRO A 107 -1.68 1.73 -2.49
C PRO A 107 -3.11 2.05 -2.06
N VAL A 108 -4.02 2.06 -3.03
CA VAL A 108 -5.46 2.33 -2.85
C VAL A 108 -6.27 1.18 -3.42
N ASN A 109 -7.13 0.59 -2.59
CA ASN A 109 -8.06 -0.45 -3.02
C ASN A 109 -9.39 0.18 -3.44
N ALA A 110 -9.64 0.22 -4.74
CA ALA A 110 -10.88 0.72 -5.34
C ALA A 110 -11.78 -0.44 -5.81
N PRO A 111 -13.06 -0.20 -6.13
CA PRO A 111 -13.99 -1.25 -6.55
C PRO A 111 -13.55 -2.04 -7.78
N ASN A 112 -12.81 -1.42 -8.69
CA ASN A 112 -12.34 -2.02 -9.95
C ASN A 112 -10.92 -2.59 -9.89
N GLY A 113 -10.18 -2.40 -8.79
CA GLY A 113 -8.83 -2.91 -8.60
C GLY A 113 -7.98 -2.04 -7.68
N VAL A 114 -6.70 -2.29 -7.68
CA VAL A 114 -5.74 -1.58 -6.82
C VAL A 114 -4.93 -0.59 -7.64
N PHE A 115 -4.87 0.64 -7.16
CA PHE A 115 -4.09 1.73 -7.74
C PHE A 115 -2.92 2.06 -6.83
N TRP A 116 -1.78 2.45 -7.39
CA TRP A 116 -0.65 2.94 -6.59
C TRP A 116 0.26 3.89 -7.36
N MET A 117 1.05 4.61 -6.62
CA MET A 117 2.10 5.48 -7.11
C MET A 117 3.47 4.83 -6.84
N ASP A 118 4.30 4.73 -7.85
CA ASP A 118 5.70 4.35 -7.78
C ASP A 118 6.59 5.59 -7.98
N LEU A 119 7.89 5.45 -7.87
CA LEU A 119 8.87 6.52 -8.16
C LEU A 119 8.84 7.03 -9.60
N LYS A 120 8.29 6.24 -10.52
CA LYS A 120 8.31 6.52 -11.97
C LYS A 120 6.94 6.75 -12.60
N GLY A 121 5.85 6.53 -11.87
CA GLY A 121 4.52 6.67 -12.46
C GLY A 121 3.40 6.12 -11.60
N PHE A 122 2.23 6.07 -12.19
CA PHE A 122 1.02 5.52 -11.60
C PHE A 122 0.67 4.20 -12.25
N TYR A 123 0.18 3.27 -11.47
CA TYR A 123 -0.11 1.91 -11.91
C TYR A 123 -1.46 1.43 -11.39
N PHE A 124 -1.99 0.45 -12.08
CA PHE A 124 -3.24 -0.21 -11.77
C PHE A 124 -3.09 -1.73 -11.84
N TYR A 125 -3.80 -2.44 -10.97
CA TYR A 125 -3.84 -3.90 -10.92
C TYR A 125 -5.27 -4.40 -10.76
N ASN A 126 -5.67 -5.30 -11.65
CA ASN A 126 -6.93 -6.05 -11.58
C ASN A 126 -6.73 -7.51 -12.02
N GLY A 127 -5.62 -8.11 -11.62
CA GLY A 127 -5.14 -9.42 -12.07
C GLY A 127 -3.92 -9.31 -12.99
N ALA A 128 -3.67 -8.13 -13.56
CA ALA A 128 -2.45 -7.80 -14.28
C ALA A 128 -2.06 -6.34 -13.99
N VAL A 129 -0.76 -6.06 -14.02
CA VAL A 129 -0.23 -4.70 -13.84
C VAL A 129 -0.30 -3.93 -15.14
N ALA A 130 -0.86 -2.74 -15.10
CA ALA A 130 -0.89 -1.79 -16.20
C ALA A 130 -0.42 -0.40 -15.75
N PRO A 131 0.43 0.28 -16.53
CA PRO A 131 0.74 1.69 -16.27
C PRO A 131 -0.47 2.56 -16.61
N LEU A 132 -0.70 3.59 -15.79
CA LEU A 132 -1.72 4.60 -16.06
C LEU A 132 -1.08 5.75 -16.84
N SER A 133 -1.64 6.03 -18.02
CA SER A 133 -1.26 7.23 -18.77
C SER A 133 -1.72 8.48 -18.00
N SER A 134 -0.81 9.42 -17.77
CA SER A 134 -1.10 10.60 -16.98
C SER A 134 -0.69 11.87 -17.70
N SER A 135 -1.64 12.78 -17.89
CA SER A 135 -1.38 14.13 -18.44
C SER A 135 -0.61 15.02 -17.47
N VAL A 136 -0.63 14.69 -16.17
CA VAL A 136 0.05 15.45 -15.10
C VAL A 136 1.35 14.81 -14.63
N HIS A 137 1.81 13.75 -15.29
CA HIS A 137 3.00 12.98 -14.90
C HIS A 137 4.22 13.87 -14.67
N SER A 138 4.59 14.66 -15.69
CA SER A 138 5.77 15.52 -15.60
C SER A 138 5.66 16.56 -14.49
N TYR A 139 4.47 17.10 -14.26
CA TYR A 139 4.22 18.04 -13.18
C TYR A 139 4.47 17.40 -11.80
N VAL A 140 3.86 16.27 -11.55
CA VAL A 140 3.96 15.58 -10.23
C VAL A 140 5.39 15.11 -9.97
N PHE A 141 6.00 14.38 -10.91
CA PHE A 141 7.30 13.74 -10.71
C PHE A 141 8.50 14.70 -10.82
N SER A 142 8.30 15.92 -11.33
CA SER A 142 9.33 16.98 -11.23
C SER A 142 9.24 17.79 -9.93
N ASP A 143 8.09 17.78 -9.28
CA ASP A 143 7.83 18.57 -8.05
C ASP A 143 7.89 17.74 -6.77
N ILE A 144 7.85 16.42 -6.83
CA ILE A 144 7.80 15.58 -5.64
C ILE A 144 9.11 15.57 -4.84
N ASN A 145 9.01 15.72 -3.51
CA ASN A 145 10.14 15.57 -2.60
C ASN A 145 10.40 14.09 -2.29
N LEU A 146 11.34 13.48 -3.00
CA LEU A 146 11.67 12.05 -2.83
C LEU A 146 12.27 11.72 -1.46
N THR A 147 12.84 12.68 -0.74
CA THR A 147 13.33 12.44 0.63
C THR A 147 12.18 12.22 1.61
N GLN A 148 10.98 12.70 1.27
CA GLN A 148 9.75 12.55 2.02
C GLN A 148 8.77 11.54 1.38
N ALA A 149 9.25 10.70 0.47
CA ALA A 149 8.43 9.74 -0.27
C ALA A 149 7.62 8.80 0.64
N PHE A 150 8.15 8.45 1.81
CA PHE A 150 7.47 7.61 2.81
C PHE A 150 6.20 8.25 3.39
N LYS A 151 6.01 9.58 3.24
CA LYS A 151 4.80 10.32 3.65
C LYS A 151 3.68 10.22 2.62
N VAL A 152 3.99 9.84 1.38
CA VAL A 152 2.96 9.70 0.34
C VAL A 152 1.91 8.70 0.79
N PHE A 153 0.66 9.12 0.74
CA PHE A 153 -0.45 8.20 0.98
C PHE A 153 -1.55 8.35 -0.07
N GLY A 154 -2.13 7.22 -0.40
CA GLY A 154 -3.26 7.15 -1.32
C GLY A 154 -4.59 7.28 -0.59
N PHE A 155 -5.60 7.76 -1.32
CA PHE A 155 -6.96 7.84 -0.84
C PHE A 155 -7.97 7.46 -1.92
N LEU A 156 -9.13 7.00 -1.48
CA LEU A 156 -10.30 6.74 -2.30
C LEU A 156 -11.36 7.79 -2.00
N ASN A 157 -12.01 8.33 -3.03
CA ASN A 157 -13.22 9.10 -2.96
C ASN A 157 -14.28 8.38 -3.80
N LYS A 158 -14.94 7.43 -3.18
CA LYS A 158 -15.82 6.48 -3.87
C LYS A 158 -17.04 7.14 -4.49
N ALA A 159 -17.56 8.19 -3.87
CA ALA A 159 -18.73 8.90 -4.37
C ALA A 159 -18.51 9.58 -5.73
N PHE A 160 -17.24 9.89 -6.04
CA PHE A 160 -16.84 10.56 -7.28
C PHE A 160 -15.99 9.67 -8.20
N ASP A 161 -15.86 8.39 -7.88
CA ASP A 161 -15.04 7.43 -8.65
C ASP A 161 -13.58 7.86 -8.80
N GLU A 162 -13.01 8.41 -7.72
CA GLU A 162 -11.68 8.98 -7.70
C GLU A 162 -10.74 8.21 -6.79
N VAL A 163 -9.49 8.06 -7.24
CA VAL A 163 -8.35 7.70 -6.41
C VAL A 163 -7.33 8.82 -6.47
N GLY A 164 -6.63 9.06 -5.38
CA GLY A 164 -5.65 10.13 -5.38
C GLY A 164 -4.51 9.89 -4.42
N TRP A 165 -3.49 10.74 -4.51
CA TRP A 165 -2.29 10.67 -3.66
C TRP A 165 -1.95 12.06 -3.15
N PHE A 166 -1.74 12.13 -1.85
CA PHE A 166 -1.16 13.29 -1.19
C PHE A 166 0.36 13.13 -1.11
N TYR A 167 1.10 14.19 -1.41
CA TYR A 167 2.56 14.15 -1.43
C TYR A 167 3.18 15.49 -1.00
N CYS A 168 4.47 15.48 -0.69
CA CYS A 168 5.23 16.68 -0.40
C CYS A 168 5.80 17.25 -1.69
N SER A 169 5.64 18.55 -1.93
CA SER A 169 6.34 19.23 -3.04
C SER A 169 7.83 19.32 -2.80
N SER A 170 8.61 19.61 -3.83
CA SER A 170 10.07 19.74 -3.77
C SER A 170 10.55 20.80 -2.77
N SER A 171 9.70 21.77 -2.44
CA SER A 171 9.99 22.86 -1.49
C SER A 171 9.42 22.60 -0.09
N SER A 172 8.81 21.45 0.17
CA SER A 172 8.15 21.15 1.44
C SER A 172 8.59 19.80 2.01
N ASP A 173 8.78 19.76 3.32
CA ASP A 173 8.94 18.53 4.07
C ASP A 173 7.61 17.97 4.61
N GLU A 174 6.50 18.70 4.42
CA GLU A 174 5.16 18.28 4.81
C GLU A 174 4.26 18.21 3.59
N ILE A 175 3.22 17.38 3.69
CA ILE A 175 2.25 17.20 2.60
C ILE A 175 1.53 18.51 2.31
N ASP A 176 1.63 18.97 1.07
CA ASP A 176 1.07 20.23 0.59
C ASP A 176 0.43 20.13 -0.81
N ARG A 177 0.55 18.98 -1.46
CA ARG A 177 0.05 18.71 -2.81
C ARG A 177 -0.80 17.47 -2.85
N TYR A 178 -1.67 17.40 -3.83
CA TYR A 178 -2.37 16.17 -4.21
C TYR A 178 -2.52 16.03 -5.70
N VAL A 179 -2.67 14.80 -6.14
CA VAL A 179 -3.07 14.41 -7.49
C VAL A 179 -4.21 13.42 -7.40
N VAL A 180 -5.21 13.57 -8.27
CA VAL A 180 -6.41 12.73 -8.32
C VAL A 180 -6.59 12.18 -9.72
N TYR A 181 -7.02 10.94 -9.80
CA TYR A 181 -7.43 10.24 -11.01
C TYR A 181 -8.87 9.77 -10.89
N ASN A 182 -9.75 10.28 -11.75
CA ASN A 182 -11.09 9.73 -11.92
C ASN A 182 -10.98 8.49 -12.81
N TYR A 183 -11.27 7.31 -12.25
CA TYR A 183 -11.05 6.04 -12.95
C TYR A 183 -12.18 5.65 -13.90
N LEU A 184 -13.33 6.33 -13.88
CA LEU A 184 -14.38 6.17 -14.88
C LEU A 184 -14.15 7.10 -16.08
N GLU A 185 -13.91 8.38 -15.83
CA GLU A 185 -13.70 9.38 -16.87
C GLU A 185 -12.27 9.38 -17.43
N GLN A 186 -11.33 8.70 -16.75
CA GLN A 186 -9.92 8.66 -17.09
C GLN A 186 -9.26 10.04 -17.14
N THR A 187 -9.69 10.94 -16.27
CA THR A 187 -9.21 12.30 -16.16
C THR A 187 -8.34 12.49 -14.94
N TRP A 188 -7.41 13.45 -15.02
CA TRP A 188 -6.47 13.78 -13.95
C TRP A 188 -6.68 15.21 -13.48
N SER A 189 -6.62 15.41 -12.18
CA SER A 189 -6.58 16.73 -11.55
C SER A 189 -5.48 16.82 -10.50
N ILE A 190 -5.03 18.04 -10.24
CA ILE A 190 -3.98 18.34 -9.26
C ILE A 190 -4.40 19.54 -8.42
N GLY A 191 -3.89 19.61 -7.20
CA GLY A 191 -4.15 20.76 -6.36
C GLY A 191 -3.20 20.86 -5.16
N GLN A 192 -3.48 21.86 -4.34
CA GLN A 192 -2.73 22.16 -3.12
C GLN A 192 -3.65 22.00 -1.93
N LEU A 193 -3.32 21.06 -1.06
CA LEU A 193 -4.08 20.82 0.16
C LEU A 193 -3.22 20.05 1.16
N THR A 194 -3.20 20.51 2.39
CA THR A 194 -2.49 19.84 3.48
C THR A 194 -3.41 18.83 4.15
N ARG A 195 -3.20 17.55 3.90
CA ARG A 195 -3.88 16.44 4.59
C ARG A 195 -2.89 15.35 4.93
N HIS A 196 -3.04 14.77 6.11
CA HIS A 196 -2.16 13.71 6.63
C HIS A 196 -2.88 12.38 6.81
N SER A 197 -4.19 12.37 6.70
CA SER A 197 -5.03 11.18 6.71
C SER A 197 -6.31 11.43 5.94
N TRP A 198 -6.91 10.35 5.45
CA TRP A 198 -8.17 10.37 4.74
C TRP A 198 -8.99 9.17 5.17
N LEU A 199 -10.27 9.39 5.42
CA LEU A 199 -11.27 8.36 5.61
C LEU A 199 -12.37 8.63 4.58
N ASP A 200 -12.56 7.68 3.67
CA ASP A 200 -13.67 7.68 2.74
C ASP A 200 -15.00 7.50 3.48
N GLU A 201 -16.09 7.37 2.78
CA GLU A 201 -17.41 7.14 3.37
C GLU A 201 -17.35 6.12 4.52
N GLY A 202 -17.79 6.52 5.69
CA GLY A 202 -17.90 5.70 6.87
C GLY A 202 -19.36 5.62 7.33
N VAL A 203 -19.59 5.96 8.60
CA VAL A 203 -20.94 6.10 9.18
C VAL A 203 -21.64 7.37 8.65
N GLU A 204 -20.87 8.30 8.13
CA GLU A 204 -21.36 9.55 7.54
C GLU A 204 -21.13 9.58 6.03
N ASP A 205 -21.99 10.30 5.32
CA ASP A 205 -22.06 10.35 3.86
C ASP A 205 -20.92 11.13 3.17
N TYR A 206 -19.94 11.63 3.94
CA TYR A 206 -18.89 12.51 3.42
C TYR A 206 -17.50 12.06 3.86
N PRO A 207 -16.48 12.16 2.98
CA PRO A 207 -15.11 11.90 3.35
C PRO A 207 -14.61 12.87 4.42
N ARG A 208 -13.71 12.37 5.26
CA ARG A 208 -13.08 13.15 6.33
C ARG A 208 -11.56 13.04 6.22
N ALA A 209 -10.90 14.15 6.51
CA ALA A 209 -9.46 14.21 6.52
C ALA A 209 -8.92 15.11 7.64
N MET A 210 -7.76 14.74 8.16
CA MET A 210 -7.02 15.60 9.09
C MET A 210 -5.91 16.33 8.35
N GLY A 211 -5.77 17.63 8.62
CA GLY A 211 -4.67 18.45 8.11
C GLY A 211 -3.79 18.95 9.25
N LYS A 212 -2.56 19.32 8.93
CA LYS A 212 -1.68 20.05 9.84
C LYS A 212 -1.96 21.55 9.67
N ASP A 213 -2.91 22.04 10.42
CA ASP A 213 -3.12 23.46 10.62
C ASP A 213 -2.84 23.84 12.09
N THR A 214 -2.99 25.10 12.40
CA THR A 214 -2.77 25.61 13.76
C THR A 214 -3.64 24.91 14.83
N TYR A 215 -4.74 24.28 14.43
CA TYR A 215 -5.74 23.72 15.32
C TYR A 215 -5.95 22.22 15.19
N ASN A 216 -5.33 21.55 14.19
CA ASN A 216 -5.48 20.13 13.91
C ASN A 216 -6.96 19.68 13.75
N TYR A 217 -7.73 20.43 13.00
CA TYR A 217 -9.14 20.11 12.76
C TYR A 217 -9.34 18.85 11.94
N LEU A 218 -10.45 18.16 12.20
CA LEU A 218 -11.01 17.17 11.31
C LEU A 218 -11.89 17.88 10.29
N TYR A 219 -11.47 17.85 9.03
CA TYR A 219 -12.20 18.46 7.92
C TYR A 219 -13.17 17.47 7.31
N LYS A 220 -14.35 17.95 6.99
CA LYS A 220 -15.33 17.26 6.19
C LYS A 220 -15.17 17.73 4.75
N HIS A 221 -15.04 16.78 3.83
CA HIS A 221 -14.87 17.06 2.40
C HIS A 221 -16.18 16.88 1.65
N GLU A 222 -16.23 17.37 0.40
CA GLU A 222 -17.39 17.26 -0.48
C GLU A 222 -18.67 17.85 0.12
N THR A 223 -18.52 18.91 0.92
CA THR A 223 -19.66 19.61 1.54
C THR A 223 -19.64 21.05 1.11
N GLY A 224 -20.47 21.41 0.19
CA GLY A 224 -20.61 22.78 -0.32
C GLY A 224 -20.73 22.80 -1.83
N ASN A 225 -21.09 23.97 -2.34
CA ASN A 225 -21.22 24.23 -3.78
C ASN A 225 -20.28 25.36 -4.22
N ASP A 226 -19.20 25.59 -3.48
CA ASP A 226 -18.29 26.73 -3.67
C ASP A 226 -17.09 26.36 -4.55
#